data_dd62a3fd141be43ab9347dd315fb646a
#
_entry.id   dd62a3fd141be43ab9347dd315fb646a
#
_cell.length_a   1.000
_cell.length_b   1.000
_cell.length_c   1.000
_cell.angle_alpha   90.00
_cell.angle_beta   90.00
_cell.angle_gamma   90.00
#
_symmetry.space_group_name_H-M   'P 1'
#
loop_
_entity.id
_entity.type
_entity.pdbx_description
1 polymer ?
#
loop_
_entity_poly.entity_id
_entity_poly.type
_entity_poly.pdbx_seq_one_letter_code
_entity_poly.pdbx_strand_id
1 'polypeptide(L)'
;MNANICVIIIDINRLTYGKTSVYNLNYHLIWGIKYRNKVLKGHVETVLKRTLYEIASKYGFTIAHMEIGKDDHIHLLVSALPELSVTNIMRWLKEISAWQLFRECPELQTSHRKKPDRHLWSPSYYVESIGTVNEQAVARYIDDQRRKEVNLE
;
A
#
# COMPACT_ATOMS: atom_id res chain seq x y z
N MET A 1 26.28 -3.04 12.93
CA MET A 1 25.91 -2.54 11.60
C MET A 1 24.65 -1.69 11.74
N ASN A 2 24.81 -0.39 11.64
CA ASN A 2 23.67 0.51 11.63
C ASN A 2 23.04 0.43 10.22
N ALA A 3 21.97 -0.33 10.09
CA ALA A 3 21.08 -0.16 8.96
C ALA A 3 20.48 1.24 9.11
N ASN A 4 20.93 2.19 8.31
CA ASN A 4 20.24 3.44 8.13
C ASN A 4 18.87 3.10 7.52
N ILE A 5 17.89 2.90 8.39
CA ILE A 5 16.50 2.94 8.00
C ILE A 5 16.27 4.39 7.63
N CYS A 6 16.36 4.66 6.33
CA CYS A 6 15.86 5.90 5.78
C CYS A 6 14.35 5.86 5.98
N VAL A 7 13.89 6.35 7.12
CA VAL A 7 12.49 6.61 7.35
C VAL A 7 12.15 7.73 6.36
N ILE A 8 11.62 7.36 5.21
CA ILE A 8 10.98 8.32 4.33
C ILE A 8 9.74 8.77 5.10
N ILE A 9 9.89 9.87 5.82
CA ILE A 9 8.74 10.56 6.41
C ILE A 9 7.94 11.06 5.23
N ILE A 10 6.93 10.31 4.82
CA ILE A 10 5.94 10.86 3.91
C ILE A 10 5.17 11.90 4.71
N ASP A 11 5.42 13.14 4.34
CA ASP A 11 4.55 14.21 4.77
C ASP A 11 3.21 14.02 4.07
N ILE A 12 2.25 13.41 4.79
CA ILE A 12 0.88 13.20 4.29
C ILE A 12 0.17 14.52 3.95
N ASN A 13 0.76 15.65 4.33
CA ASN A 13 0.29 17.00 3.97
C ASN A 13 0.90 17.51 2.67
N ARG A 14 1.86 16.81 2.09
CA ARG A 14 2.56 17.27 0.92
C ARG A 14 1.76 16.99 -0.35
N LEU A 15 1.37 18.08 -1.02
CA LEU A 15 0.78 17.99 -2.35
C LEU A 15 1.82 17.49 -3.37
N THR A 16 1.39 16.59 -4.24
CA THR A 16 2.18 16.15 -5.40
C THR A 16 1.66 16.85 -6.65
N TYR A 17 2.57 17.43 -7.42
CA TYR A 17 2.26 18.13 -8.66
C TYR A 17 2.57 17.25 -9.84
N GLY A 18 1.53 16.73 -10.49
CA GLY A 18 1.61 16.01 -11.74
C GLY A 18 1.56 16.95 -12.95
N LYS A 19 1.61 16.38 -14.14
CA LYS A 19 1.54 17.16 -15.39
C LYS A 19 0.20 17.89 -15.55
N THR A 20 -0.89 17.24 -15.16
CA THR A 20 -2.27 17.75 -15.35
C THR A 20 -3.09 17.70 -14.06
N SER A 21 -2.49 17.36 -12.94
CA SER A 21 -3.18 17.22 -11.66
C SER A 21 -2.30 17.59 -10.47
N VAL A 22 -2.93 18.05 -9.41
CA VAL A 22 -2.33 18.20 -8.08
C VAL A 22 -3.08 17.29 -7.14
N TYR A 23 -2.37 16.47 -6.40
CA TYR A 23 -3.01 15.41 -5.60
C TYR A 23 -2.24 15.07 -4.34
N ASN A 24 -2.96 14.44 -3.41
CA ASN A 24 -2.41 13.84 -2.21
C ASN A 24 -3.30 12.64 -1.88
N LEU A 25 -2.94 11.48 -2.40
CA LEU A 25 -3.69 10.24 -2.28
C LEU A 25 -2.90 9.23 -1.49
N ASN A 26 -3.32 8.97 -0.26
CA ASN A 26 -2.68 8.04 0.65
C ASN A 26 -3.70 7.02 1.15
N TYR A 27 -3.30 5.77 1.21
CA TYR A 27 -4.14 4.65 1.63
C TYR A 27 -3.43 3.81 2.69
N HIS A 28 -4.17 3.42 3.71
CA HIS A 28 -3.80 2.34 4.60
C HIS A 28 -4.41 1.04 4.08
N LEU A 29 -3.57 0.10 3.70
CA LEU A 29 -3.96 -1.19 3.16
C LEU A 29 -3.61 -2.28 4.15
N ILE A 30 -4.54 -3.21 4.39
CA ILE A 30 -4.33 -4.35 5.27
C ILE A 30 -4.86 -5.60 4.60
N TRP A 31 -4.04 -6.66 4.59
CA TRP A 31 -4.50 -8.00 4.23
C TRP A 31 -3.74 -9.06 4.99
N GLY A 32 -4.26 -10.26 5.01
CA GLY A 32 -3.72 -11.33 5.83
C GLY A 32 -3.49 -12.63 5.08
N ILE A 33 -2.79 -13.52 5.74
CA ILE A 33 -2.57 -14.89 5.29
C ILE A 33 -3.86 -15.70 5.44
N LYS A 34 -4.14 -16.50 4.42
CA LYS A 34 -5.17 -17.54 4.50
C LYS A 34 -4.71 -18.64 5.43
N TYR A 35 -5.64 -19.19 6.23
CA TYR A 35 -5.41 -20.26 7.20
C TYR A 35 -4.59 -19.90 8.45
N ARG A 36 -4.33 -18.63 8.72
CA ARG A 36 -3.66 -18.09 9.92
C ARG A 36 -2.35 -18.84 10.30
N ASN A 37 -1.60 -19.30 9.32
CA ASN A 37 -0.28 -19.87 9.57
C ASN A 37 0.74 -18.74 9.79
N LYS A 38 1.44 -18.79 10.91
CA LYS A 38 2.48 -17.79 11.27
C LYS A 38 3.74 -17.95 10.40
N VAL A 39 3.62 -17.70 9.10
CA VAL A 39 4.70 -17.89 8.12
C VAL A 39 5.44 -16.62 7.75
N LEU A 40 4.91 -15.45 8.11
CA LEU A 40 5.48 -14.13 7.75
C LEU A 40 6.65 -13.75 8.67
N LYS A 41 7.69 -14.55 8.68
CA LYS A 41 8.88 -14.37 9.50
C LYS A 41 10.14 -14.84 8.78
N GLY A 42 11.31 -14.36 9.23
CA GLY A 42 12.60 -14.80 8.69
C GLY A 42 12.75 -14.56 7.20
N HIS A 43 13.12 -15.58 6.46
CA HIS A 43 13.36 -15.50 5.02
C HIS A 43 12.10 -15.08 4.24
N VAL A 44 10.93 -15.60 4.60
CA VAL A 44 9.65 -15.25 3.97
C VAL A 44 9.37 -13.74 4.09
N GLU A 45 9.54 -13.19 5.28
CA GLU A 45 9.38 -11.74 5.51
C GLU A 45 10.34 -10.91 4.67
N THR A 46 11.61 -11.32 4.58
CA THR A 46 12.62 -10.62 3.78
C THR A 46 12.26 -10.62 2.29
N VAL A 47 11.88 -11.76 1.75
CA VAL A 47 11.44 -11.89 0.35
C VAL A 47 10.19 -11.06 0.10
N LEU A 48 9.23 -11.10 1.01
CA LEU A 48 7.99 -10.36 0.88
C LEU A 48 8.23 -8.84 0.86
N LYS A 49 9.01 -8.31 1.79
CA LYS A 49 9.35 -6.87 1.83
C LYS A 49 9.99 -6.40 0.52
N ARG A 50 10.99 -7.11 0.05
CA ARG A 50 11.65 -6.82 -1.23
C ARG A 50 10.64 -6.83 -2.37
N THR A 51 9.83 -7.86 -2.47
CA THR A 51 8.86 -8.03 -3.55
C THR A 51 7.83 -6.89 -3.56
N LEU A 52 7.31 -6.50 -2.40
CA LEU A 52 6.34 -5.40 -2.32
C LEU A 52 6.93 -4.06 -2.78
N TYR A 53 8.18 -3.76 -2.42
CA TYR A 53 8.85 -2.55 -2.92
C TYR A 53 9.12 -2.61 -4.43
N GLU A 54 9.48 -3.77 -4.96
CA GLU A 54 9.66 -3.97 -6.41
C GLU A 54 8.35 -3.76 -7.18
N ILE A 55 7.23 -4.25 -6.66
CA ILE A 55 5.90 -4.03 -7.22
C ILE A 55 5.56 -2.53 -7.24
N ALA A 56 5.75 -1.85 -6.13
CA ALA A 56 5.50 -0.41 -6.04
C ALA A 56 6.32 0.38 -7.06
N SER A 57 7.61 0.08 -7.17
CA SER A 57 8.50 0.70 -8.16
C SER A 57 8.05 0.44 -9.59
N LYS A 58 7.65 -0.79 -9.91
CA LYS A 58 7.21 -1.18 -11.25
C LYS A 58 5.92 -0.48 -11.68
N TYR A 59 4.96 -0.35 -10.78
CA TYR A 59 3.63 0.17 -11.08
C TYR A 59 3.44 1.65 -10.70
N GLY A 60 4.46 2.30 -10.17
CA GLY A 60 4.50 3.75 -9.99
C GLY A 60 3.76 4.26 -8.76
N PHE A 61 3.67 3.49 -7.69
CA PHE A 61 3.20 3.97 -6.39
C PHE A 61 4.31 3.85 -5.34
N THR A 62 4.15 4.52 -4.21
CA THR A 62 5.15 4.57 -3.15
C THR A 62 4.64 3.91 -1.88
N ILE A 63 5.43 3.01 -1.31
CA ILE A 63 5.19 2.48 0.03
C ILE A 63 5.92 3.35 1.04
N ALA A 64 5.14 4.09 1.83
CA ALA A 64 5.63 4.98 2.85
C ALA A 64 6.06 4.29 4.12
N HIS A 65 5.28 3.31 4.51
CA HIS A 65 5.49 2.53 5.71
C HIS A 65 4.98 1.11 5.49
N MET A 66 5.67 0.16 6.10
CA MET A 66 5.36 -1.26 5.99
C MET A 66 5.56 -1.92 7.35
N GLU A 67 4.57 -2.68 7.77
CA GLU A 67 4.65 -3.56 8.93
C GLU A 67 4.12 -4.94 8.57
N ILE A 68 4.91 -5.97 8.81
CA ILE A 68 4.61 -7.35 8.43
C ILE A 68 4.72 -8.24 9.66
N GLY A 69 3.80 -9.20 9.75
CA GLY A 69 3.87 -10.31 10.69
C GLY A 69 3.12 -10.11 11.99
N LYS A 70 2.71 -8.91 12.33
CA LYS A 70 1.83 -8.70 13.48
C LYS A 70 0.45 -9.25 13.16
N ASP A 71 0.00 -10.23 13.96
CA ASP A 71 -1.29 -10.91 13.77
C ASP A 71 -1.47 -11.56 12.38
N ASP A 72 -0.38 -11.98 11.74
CA ASP A 72 -0.36 -12.56 10.38
C ASP A 72 -0.92 -11.65 9.29
N HIS A 73 -0.84 -10.34 9.52
CA HIS A 73 -1.28 -9.30 8.59
C HIS A 73 -0.13 -8.47 8.06
N ILE A 74 -0.39 -7.89 6.91
CA ILE A 74 0.46 -6.87 6.29
C ILE A 74 -0.25 -5.54 6.38
N HIS A 75 0.44 -4.54 6.88
CA HIS A 75 0.00 -3.16 6.92
C HIS A 75 0.90 -2.32 6.03
N LEU A 76 0.31 -1.65 5.06
CA LEU A 76 1.02 -0.71 4.19
C LEU A 76 0.39 0.67 4.25
N LEU A 77 1.23 1.68 4.34
CA LEU A 77 0.86 3.05 4.00
C LEU A 77 1.38 3.34 2.60
N VAL A 78 0.48 3.59 1.67
CA VAL A 78 0.76 3.75 0.24
C VAL A 78 0.37 5.14 -0.22
N SER A 79 1.25 5.78 -0.99
CA SER A 79 0.95 7.01 -1.72
C SER A 79 0.81 6.69 -3.20
N ALA A 80 -0.30 7.05 -3.79
CA ALA A 80 -0.68 6.65 -5.14
C ALA A 80 -0.92 7.82 -6.08
N LEU A 81 -0.84 7.52 -7.39
CA LEU A 81 -1.22 8.42 -8.47
C LEU A 81 -2.74 8.39 -8.70
N PRO A 82 -3.35 9.46 -9.22
CA PRO A 82 -4.78 9.49 -9.55
C PRO A 82 -5.22 8.40 -10.55
N GLU A 83 -4.31 8.00 -11.44
CA GLU A 83 -4.58 6.97 -12.47
C GLU A 83 -4.67 5.55 -11.90
N LEU A 84 -4.15 5.33 -10.70
CA LEU A 84 -4.11 4.01 -10.08
C LEU A 84 -5.34 3.78 -9.20
N SER A 85 -6.11 2.75 -9.53
CA SER A 85 -7.19 2.31 -8.64
C SER A 85 -6.65 1.49 -7.47
N VAL A 86 -7.29 1.59 -6.32
CA VAL A 86 -6.97 0.76 -5.16
C VAL A 86 -7.10 -0.73 -5.49
N THR A 87 -8.12 -1.09 -6.25
CA THR A 87 -8.33 -2.47 -6.70
C THR A 87 -7.13 -3.01 -7.48
N ASN A 88 -6.59 -2.24 -8.40
CA ASN A 88 -5.40 -2.64 -9.16
C ASN A 88 -4.15 -2.74 -8.27
N ILE A 89 -3.94 -1.78 -7.38
CA ILE A 89 -2.82 -1.82 -6.42
C ILE A 89 -2.90 -3.10 -5.58
N MET A 90 -4.05 -3.40 -5.01
CA MET A 90 -4.25 -4.61 -4.19
C MET A 90 -4.06 -5.89 -5.00
N ARG A 91 -4.54 -5.93 -6.23
CA ARG A 91 -4.34 -7.08 -7.11
C ARG A 91 -2.86 -7.33 -7.38
N TRP A 92 -2.10 -6.33 -7.77
CA TRP A 92 -0.65 -6.47 -7.99
C TRP A 92 0.09 -6.91 -6.73
N LEU A 93 -0.20 -6.26 -5.60
CA LEU A 93 0.43 -6.61 -4.32
C LEU A 93 0.17 -8.05 -3.92
N LYS A 94 -1.07 -8.53 -4.03
CA LYS A 94 -1.45 -9.88 -3.62
C LYS A 94 -1.02 -10.96 -4.62
N GLU A 95 -1.32 -10.80 -5.90
CA GLU A 95 -1.04 -11.83 -6.90
C GLU A 95 0.46 -12.00 -7.13
N ILE A 96 1.19 -10.93 -7.33
CA ILE A 96 2.63 -10.99 -7.63
C ILE A 96 3.41 -11.45 -6.40
N SER A 97 3.08 -10.96 -5.21
CA SER A 97 3.76 -11.39 -3.98
C SER A 97 3.52 -12.87 -3.68
N ALA A 98 2.31 -13.36 -3.86
CA ALA A 98 2.00 -14.78 -3.68
C ALA A 98 2.81 -15.66 -4.66
N TRP A 99 2.86 -15.28 -5.93
CA TRP A 99 3.63 -15.99 -6.94
C TRP A 99 5.12 -16.02 -6.59
N GLN A 100 5.69 -14.87 -6.22
CA GLN A 100 7.10 -14.76 -5.90
C GLN A 100 7.47 -15.53 -4.63
N LEU A 101 6.62 -15.46 -3.59
CA LEU A 101 6.83 -16.19 -2.35
C LEU A 101 6.77 -17.70 -2.54
N PHE A 102 5.83 -18.22 -3.32
CA PHE A 102 5.78 -19.64 -3.64
C PHE A 102 7.00 -20.11 -4.42
N ARG A 103 7.57 -19.23 -5.24
CA ARG A 103 8.77 -19.54 -6.02
C ARG A 103 10.05 -19.55 -5.18
N GLU A 104 10.23 -18.57 -4.30
CA GLU A 104 11.47 -18.39 -3.53
C GLU A 104 11.45 -19.03 -2.13
N CYS A 105 10.28 -19.37 -1.62
CA CYS A 105 10.11 -19.93 -0.28
C CYS A 105 9.49 -21.33 -0.36
N PRO A 106 10.31 -22.39 -0.55
CA PRO A 106 9.80 -23.75 -0.68
C PRO A 106 8.99 -24.23 0.52
N GLU A 107 9.24 -23.70 1.70
CA GLU A 107 8.51 -23.99 2.93
C GLU A 107 7.01 -23.65 2.85
N LEU A 108 6.66 -22.64 2.07
CA LEU A 108 5.26 -22.27 1.83
C LEU A 108 4.53 -23.27 0.95
N GLN A 109 5.25 -24.01 0.11
CA GLN A 109 4.66 -25.04 -0.73
C GLN A 109 4.11 -26.21 0.07
N THR A 110 4.70 -26.51 1.22
CA THR A 110 4.25 -27.58 2.09
C THR A 110 3.06 -27.18 2.95
N SER A 111 2.99 -25.93 3.36
CA SER A 111 1.95 -25.42 4.25
C SER A 111 0.69 -24.92 3.53
N HIS A 112 0.84 -24.31 2.35
CA HIS A 112 -0.27 -23.68 1.62
C HIS A 112 -0.61 -24.35 0.28
N ARG A 113 0.38 -24.85 -0.45
CA ARG A 113 0.15 -25.43 -1.78
C ARG A 113 -0.61 -26.76 -1.78
N LYS A 114 -0.61 -27.46 -0.65
CA LYS A 114 -1.38 -28.70 -0.46
C LYS A 114 -2.84 -28.46 -0.07
N LYS A 115 -3.22 -27.22 0.19
CA LYS A 115 -4.60 -26.85 0.45
C LYS A 115 -5.41 -26.85 -0.85
N PRO A 116 -6.71 -27.14 -0.81
CA PRO A 116 -7.52 -27.32 -2.03
C PRO A 116 -7.50 -26.12 -2.99
N ASP A 117 -7.39 -24.92 -2.46
CA ASP A 117 -7.50 -23.67 -3.23
C ASP A 117 -6.14 -23.01 -3.54
N ARG A 118 -5.05 -23.49 -2.97
CA ARG A 118 -3.66 -23.02 -3.20
C ARG A 118 -3.44 -21.51 -3.09
N HIS A 119 -4.29 -20.80 -2.36
CA HIS A 119 -4.17 -19.35 -2.15
C HIS A 119 -3.32 -19.05 -0.91
N LEU A 120 -2.35 -18.15 -1.06
CA LEU A 120 -1.54 -17.68 0.05
C LEU A 120 -2.31 -16.67 0.91
N TRP A 121 -2.94 -15.70 0.26
CA TRP A 121 -3.63 -14.61 0.91
C TRP A 121 -5.11 -14.87 1.11
N SER A 122 -5.65 -14.36 2.20
CA SER A 122 -7.10 -14.26 2.40
C SER A 122 -7.73 -13.49 1.24
N PRO A 123 -8.94 -13.82 0.78
CA PRO A 123 -9.57 -13.16 -0.37
C PRO A 123 -9.90 -11.69 -0.13
N SER A 124 -10.10 -11.30 1.13
CA SER A 124 -10.45 -9.92 1.51
C SER A 124 -9.24 -9.04 1.76
N TYR A 125 -9.48 -7.75 1.81
CA TYR A 125 -8.55 -6.73 2.28
C TYR A 125 -9.31 -5.55 2.88
N TYR A 126 -8.62 -4.78 3.71
CA TYR A 126 -9.11 -3.52 4.24
C TYR A 126 -8.39 -2.37 3.56
N VAL A 127 -9.11 -1.32 3.23
CA VAL A 127 -8.55 -0.08 2.72
C VAL A 127 -9.21 1.11 3.39
N GLU A 128 -8.38 2.08 3.79
CA GLU A 128 -8.80 3.35 4.33
C GLU A 128 -8.01 4.46 3.63
N SER A 129 -8.70 5.51 3.20
CA SER A 129 -8.04 6.72 2.74
C SER A 129 -7.55 7.52 3.92
N ILE A 130 -6.31 8.01 3.84
CA ILE A 130 -5.68 8.81 4.89
C ILE A 130 -5.48 10.22 4.38
N GLY A 131 -5.98 11.20 5.14
CA GLY A 131 -5.79 12.61 4.85
C GLY A 131 -5.84 13.41 6.15
N THR A 132 -5.16 14.55 6.17
CA THR A 132 -5.20 15.51 7.29
C THR A 132 -6.27 16.57 7.10
N VAL A 133 -6.95 16.55 5.95
CA VAL A 133 -7.94 17.54 5.57
C VAL A 133 -9.30 17.12 6.11
N ASN A 134 -9.82 17.86 7.08
CA ASN A 134 -11.18 17.68 7.55
C ASN A 134 -12.18 18.36 6.62
N GLU A 135 -13.46 18.03 6.75
CA GLU A 135 -14.54 18.57 5.94
C GLU A 135 -14.60 20.11 5.95
N GLN A 136 -14.33 20.72 7.10
CA GLN A 136 -14.30 22.18 7.26
C GLN A 136 -13.17 22.86 6.45
N ALA A 137 -12.01 22.23 6.37
CA ALA A 137 -10.88 22.74 5.58
C ALA A 137 -11.17 22.65 4.07
N VAL A 138 -11.83 21.58 3.62
CA VAL A 138 -12.29 21.46 2.23
C VAL A 138 -13.33 22.53 1.90
N ALA A 139 -14.32 22.74 2.78
CA ALA A 139 -15.33 23.75 2.59
C ALA A 139 -14.72 25.17 2.46
N ARG A 140 -13.77 25.52 3.33
CA ARG A 140 -13.05 26.80 3.25
C ARG A 140 -12.29 26.94 1.93
N TYR A 141 -11.61 25.90 1.51
CA TYR A 141 -10.89 25.91 0.24
C TYR A 141 -11.82 26.18 -0.95
N ILE A 142 -12.97 25.54 -0.99
CA ILE A 142 -13.99 25.73 -2.03
C ILE A 142 -14.51 27.17 -2.00
N ASP A 143 -14.82 27.71 -0.83
CA ASP A 143 -15.30 29.08 -0.66
C ASP A 143 -14.25 30.13 -1.09
N ASP A 144 -12.97 29.89 -0.81
CA ASP A 144 -11.88 30.76 -1.22
C ASP A 144 -11.67 30.73 -2.75
N GLN A 145 -11.91 29.62 -3.41
CA GLN A 145 -11.87 29.55 -4.88
C GLN A 145 -12.96 30.42 -5.51
N ARG A 146 -14.18 30.38 -4.99
CA ARG A 146 -15.28 31.27 -5.46
C ARG A 146 -14.94 32.75 -5.32
N ARG A 147 -14.32 33.17 -4.23
CA ARG A 147 -13.91 34.55 -4.01
C ARG A 147 -12.86 35.02 -5.00
N LYS A 148 -11.94 34.17 -5.42
CA LYS A 148 -10.91 34.47 -6.42
C LYS A 148 -11.52 34.66 -7.81
N GLU A 149 -12.51 33.88 -8.19
CA GLU A 149 -13.20 34.03 -9.48
C GLU A 149 -13.98 35.35 -9.57
N VAL A 150 -14.65 35.77 -8.50
CA VAL A 150 -15.39 37.06 -8.45
C VAL A 150 -14.46 38.28 -8.55
N ASN A 151 -13.21 38.18 -8.12
CA ASN A 151 -12.24 39.28 -8.19
C ASN A 151 -11.48 39.36 -9.51
N LEU A 152 -11.73 38.47 -10.47
CA LEU A 152 -11.13 38.47 -11.81
C LEU A 152 -12.07 39.01 -12.90
N GLU A 153 -13.29 39.37 -12.55
CA GLU A 153 -14.23 40.16 -13.39
C GLU A 153 -14.13 41.66 -13.04
#